data_42c8aebda9586359eb2470c612bb34c0
#
_entry.id   42c8aebda9586359eb2470c612bb34c0
#
_cell.length_a   1.000
_cell.length_b   1.000
_cell.length_c   1.000
_cell.angle_alpha   90.00
_cell.angle_beta   90.00
_cell.angle_gamma   90.00
#
_symmetry.space_group_name_H-M   'P 1'
#
loop_
_entity.id
_entity.type
_entity.pdbx_description
1 polymer ?
#
loop_
_entity_poly.entity_id
_entity_poly.type
_entity_poly.pdbx_seq_one_letter_code
_entity_poly.pdbx_strand_id
1 'polypeptide(L)'
;MIEAGVSNRLDDHVKSKAGFRIADAARTVSLVLVAVIILSLLTLALPSNGYAVASAASMRRIAVELVAGRSAFTVTIDSKHVSAKFPAGFTPFRTTSGIAFPLRSVIEAAGGTVRYEKAQNTVYFALGPVMGAYDLSSKTLIDGTYAETNRKDLFRVVGKSGTLYVTDAVLKSLLAQAAGTVSVTAKGGSSTVVCQIPSVVKDVLGTTHDAFPAKAGKMRLVTLAPNLCENCFALGQGSNVIATAEYTDFPEAATKIPTVGAFSSPSLEKLLVLSPDLILVTDGTPLAVVDRLKKMGRSVYADNPQSLDAIVGAIRQLSVVLGVPDHGFEAALSMHRSIAKVAAAAAKLPRKPSVYVEIWNSPLMSAGKGTFVSDLVSVAGGTNIGDETNTAWPTLSEEFVIGHNPDIIMVASGMGAGDVTGRTSFATVKAVKLNQVYDIFGDYIFRPSPRIIQGLELIAGYVQRAARH
;
A
#
# COMPACT_ATOMS: atom_id res chain seq x y z
N MET A 1 -6.83 71.28 -26.36
CA MET A 1 -7.31 69.95 -26.81
C MET A 1 -6.24 69.11 -27.52
N ILE A 2 -4.95 69.22 -27.13
CA ILE A 2 -3.85 68.45 -27.74
C ILE A 2 -3.04 67.65 -26.69
N GLU A 3 -3.26 67.88 -25.40
CA GLU A 3 -2.51 67.15 -24.34
C GLU A 3 -3.19 65.84 -23.84
N ALA A 4 -4.46 65.58 -24.17
CA ALA A 4 -5.14 64.39 -23.71
C ALA A 4 -4.93 63.12 -24.61
N GLY A 5 -4.32 63.27 -25.79
CA GLY A 5 -4.13 62.17 -26.78
C GLY A 5 -2.78 61.44 -26.68
N VAL A 6 -1.81 61.94 -25.98
CA VAL A 6 -0.46 61.34 -25.90
C VAL A 6 -0.33 60.45 -24.65
N SER A 7 -1.05 60.75 -23.57
CA SER A 7 -1.03 59.95 -22.34
C SER A 7 -1.65 58.56 -22.51
N ASN A 8 -2.74 58.47 -23.29
CA ASN A 8 -3.44 57.15 -23.49
C ASN A 8 -2.68 56.18 -24.39
N ARG A 9 -1.79 56.65 -25.28
CA ARG A 9 -1.01 55.73 -26.15
C ARG A 9 0.23 55.15 -25.45
N LEU A 10 0.77 55.84 -24.45
CA LEU A 10 1.89 55.33 -23.64
C LEU A 10 1.43 54.27 -22.63
N ASP A 11 0.23 54.45 -22.03
CA ASP A 11 -0.33 53.52 -21.07
C ASP A 11 -0.74 52.20 -21.73
N ASP A 12 -1.29 52.21 -22.96
CA ASP A 12 -1.65 51.01 -23.68
C ASP A 12 -0.42 50.22 -24.16
N HIS A 13 0.69 50.90 -24.49
CA HIS A 13 1.92 50.22 -24.91
C HIS A 13 2.70 49.60 -23.74
N VAL A 14 2.61 50.20 -22.54
CA VAL A 14 3.19 49.67 -21.29
C VAL A 14 2.36 48.50 -20.76
N LYS A 15 1.03 48.59 -20.83
CA LYS A 15 0.11 47.49 -20.43
C LYS A 15 0.24 46.31 -21.37
N SER A 16 0.40 46.50 -22.69
CA SER A 16 0.62 45.45 -23.67
C SER A 16 1.96 44.71 -23.45
N LYS A 17 3.08 45.44 -23.18
CA LYS A 17 4.35 44.79 -22.91
C LYS A 17 4.42 44.12 -21.55
N ALA A 18 3.75 44.65 -20.51
CA ALA A 18 3.66 44.00 -19.21
C ALA A 18 2.79 42.76 -19.24
N GLY A 19 1.63 42.77 -19.96
CA GLY A 19 0.78 41.61 -20.16
C GLY A 19 1.46 40.46 -20.91
N PHE A 20 2.26 40.78 -21.93
CA PHE A 20 3.02 39.79 -22.70
C PHE A 20 4.14 39.15 -21.87
N ARG A 21 4.87 39.94 -21.03
CA ARG A 21 5.87 39.38 -20.12
C ARG A 21 5.32 38.57 -18.99
N ILE A 22 4.14 38.92 -18.45
CA ILE A 22 3.46 38.14 -17.42
C ILE A 22 2.91 36.85 -17.98
N ALA A 23 2.38 36.84 -19.20
CA ALA A 23 1.88 35.63 -19.87
C ALA A 23 3.01 34.64 -20.21
N ASP A 24 4.16 35.12 -20.66
CA ASP A 24 5.35 34.29 -20.93
C ASP A 24 5.99 33.78 -19.63
N ALA A 25 6.07 34.62 -18.59
CA ALA A 25 6.52 34.19 -17.26
C ALA A 25 5.58 33.12 -16.65
N ALA A 26 4.26 33.30 -16.78
CA ALA A 26 3.27 32.34 -16.32
C ALA A 26 3.34 31.02 -17.11
N ARG A 27 3.58 31.07 -18.43
CA ARG A 27 3.81 29.87 -19.25
C ARG A 27 5.11 29.15 -18.90
N THR A 28 6.19 29.89 -18.67
CA THR A 28 7.49 29.32 -18.26
C THR A 28 7.41 28.72 -16.87
N VAL A 29 6.75 29.40 -15.93
CA VAL A 29 6.51 28.86 -14.56
C VAL A 29 5.57 27.65 -14.61
N SER A 30 4.54 27.66 -15.48
CA SER A 30 3.65 26.51 -15.66
C SER A 30 4.38 25.32 -16.26
N LEU A 31 5.26 25.53 -17.27
CA LEU A 31 6.08 24.47 -17.87
C LEU A 31 7.14 23.93 -16.92
N VAL A 32 7.75 24.77 -16.08
CA VAL A 32 8.69 24.35 -15.04
C VAL A 32 7.94 23.61 -13.92
N LEU A 33 6.76 24.08 -13.53
CA LEU A 33 5.92 23.37 -12.53
C LEU A 33 5.45 22.02 -13.05
N VAL A 34 5.03 21.92 -14.31
CA VAL A 34 4.68 20.65 -14.96
C VAL A 34 5.90 19.75 -15.09
N ALA A 35 7.08 20.28 -15.46
CA ALA A 35 8.31 19.50 -15.50
C ALA A 35 8.77 19.03 -14.12
N VAL A 36 8.62 19.85 -13.07
CA VAL A 36 8.91 19.47 -11.68
C VAL A 36 7.89 18.47 -11.16
N ILE A 37 6.60 18.58 -11.53
CA ILE A 37 5.56 17.59 -11.19
C ILE A 37 5.81 16.28 -11.95
N ILE A 38 6.19 16.33 -13.22
CA ILE A 38 6.56 15.13 -14.01
C ILE A 38 7.86 14.52 -13.45
N LEU A 39 8.84 15.31 -13.06
CA LEU A 39 10.08 14.81 -12.45
C LEU A 39 9.85 14.26 -11.04
N SER A 40 8.96 14.88 -10.24
CA SER A 40 8.54 14.34 -8.94
C SER A 40 7.64 13.11 -9.08
N LEU A 41 6.81 13.03 -10.12
CA LEU A 41 6.04 11.82 -10.45
C LEU A 41 6.94 10.71 -10.99
N LEU A 42 8.01 11.02 -11.73
CA LEU A 42 9.03 10.05 -12.16
C LEU A 42 9.91 9.57 -10.99
N THR A 43 10.17 10.43 -10.00
CA THR A 43 10.88 10.04 -8.76
C THR A 43 9.97 9.33 -7.75
N LEU A 44 8.65 9.59 -7.78
CA LEU A 44 7.65 8.84 -7.02
C LEU A 44 7.29 7.48 -7.66
N ALA A 45 7.64 7.26 -8.94
CA ALA A 45 7.45 5.97 -9.63
C ALA A 45 8.57 4.95 -9.33
N LEU A 46 9.63 5.34 -8.61
CA LEU A 46 10.54 4.39 -8.00
C LEU A 46 9.98 4.06 -6.62
N PRO A 47 9.72 2.79 -6.29
CA PRO A 47 9.33 2.44 -4.93
C PRO A 47 10.45 2.91 -4.00
N SER A 48 10.18 3.95 -3.21
CA SER A 48 11.07 4.45 -2.15
C SER A 48 11.29 3.44 -1.02
N ASN A 49 10.66 2.31 -1.12
CA ASN A 49 10.74 1.18 -0.20
C ASN A 49 11.56 0.10 -0.88
N GLY A 50 12.73 -0.22 -0.36
CA GLY A 50 13.77 -1.17 -0.72
C GLY A 50 13.41 -2.53 -1.35
N TYR A 51 12.32 -2.63 -2.07
CA TYR A 51 11.95 -3.79 -2.87
C TYR A 51 12.72 -3.74 -4.19
N ALA A 52 13.83 -4.45 -4.25
CA ALA A 52 14.67 -4.52 -5.43
C ALA A 52 13.86 -5.02 -6.63
N VAL A 53 13.92 -4.26 -7.74
CA VAL A 53 13.41 -4.72 -9.03
C VAL A 53 14.08 -6.04 -9.39
N ALA A 54 13.28 -7.05 -9.74
CA ALA A 54 13.80 -8.35 -10.14
C ALA A 54 14.78 -8.22 -11.31
N SER A 55 15.89 -8.98 -11.29
CA SER A 55 16.80 -9.06 -12.42
C SER A 55 16.10 -9.67 -13.64
N ALA A 56 16.61 -9.42 -14.86
CA ALA A 56 16.04 -9.96 -16.09
C ALA A 56 15.89 -11.49 -16.08
N ALA A 57 16.74 -12.20 -15.31
CA ALA A 57 16.70 -13.66 -15.12
C ALA A 57 15.51 -14.15 -14.29
N SER A 58 14.79 -13.25 -13.57
CA SER A 58 13.64 -13.58 -12.73
C SER A 58 12.33 -13.04 -13.28
N MET A 59 12.23 -12.87 -14.62
CA MET A 59 11.03 -12.43 -15.30
C MET A 59 10.31 -13.62 -15.95
N ARG A 60 9.00 -13.72 -15.73
CA ARG A 60 8.14 -14.68 -16.43
C ARG A 60 7.60 -14.04 -17.71
N ARG A 61 7.81 -14.71 -18.85
CA ARG A 61 7.24 -14.29 -20.13
C ARG A 61 5.86 -14.90 -20.31
N ILE A 62 4.85 -14.07 -20.49
CA ILE A 62 3.47 -14.50 -20.77
C ILE A 62 3.06 -13.91 -22.13
N ALA A 63 2.59 -14.78 -23.03
CA ALA A 63 2.01 -14.38 -24.30
C ALA A 63 0.58 -14.92 -24.40
N VAL A 64 -0.38 -14.05 -24.72
CA VAL A 64 -1.78 -14.40 -24.89
C VAL A 64 -2.17 -14.14 -26.35
N GLU A 65 -2.61 -15.18 -27.05
CA GLU A 65 -3.10 -15.07 -28.42
C GLU A 65 -4.63 -15.18 -28.43
N LEU A 66 -5.29 -14.12 -28.88
CA LEU A 66 -6.74 -13.96 -28.93
C LEU A 66 -7.18 -13.82 -30.39
N VAL A 67 -8.21 -14.57 -30.78
CA VAL A 67 -8.80 -14.48 -32.11
C VAL A 67 -10.28 -14.15 -31.99
N ALA A 68 -10.71 -13.06 -32.65
CA ALA A 68 -12.11 -12.65 -32.65
C ALA A 68 -13.02 -13.77 -33.20
N GLY A 69 -14.12 -14.03 -32.50
CA GLY A 69 -15.09 -15.09 -32.87
C GLY A 69 -14.69 -16.50 -32.49
N ARG A 70 -13.49 -16.74 -31.95
CA ARG A 70 -13.08 -18.06 -31.47
C ARG A 70 -13.37 -18.28 -30.00
N SER A 71 -13.86 -19.47 -29.65
CA SER A 71 -14.15 -19.86 -28.25
C SER A 71 -12.92 -20.37 -27.48
N ALA A 72 -11.77 -20.50 -28.16
CA ALA A 72 -10.51 -20.91 -27.56
C ALA A 72 -9.41 -19.87 -27.80
N PHE A 73 -8.45 -19.82 -26.88
CA PHE A 73 -7.26 -18.95 -26.95
C PHE A 73 -6.04 -19.70 -26.41
N THR A 74 -4.86 -19.22 -26.73
CA THR A 74 -3.61 -19.81 -26.25
C THR A 74 -2.91 -18.85 -25.30
N VAL A 75 -2.45 -19.35 -24.17
CA VAL A 75 -1.54 -18.67 -23.27
C VAL A 75 -0.22 -19.44 -23.29
N THR A 76 0.87 -18.73 -23.59
CA THR A 76 2.22 -19.28 -23.50
C THR A 76 2.91 -18.69 -22.27
N ILE A 77 3.33 -19.54 -21.34
CA ILE A 77 4.06 -19.14 -20.14
C ILE A 77 5.45 -19.78 -20.23
N ASP A 78 6.49 -18.95 -20.33
CA ASP A 78 7.89 -19.40 -20.39
C ASP A 78 8.11 -20.59 -21.37
N SER A 79 7.56 -20.49 -22.58
CA SER A 79 7.59 -21.54 -23.63
C SER A 79 6.63 -22.72 -23.45
N LYS A 80 5.87 -22.80 -22.37
CA LYS A 80 4.79 -23.80 -22.21
C LYS A 80 3.49 -23.23 -22.75
N HIS A 81 2.86 -23.96 -23.67
CA HIS A 81 1.57 -23.60 -24.25
C HIS A 81 0.43 -24.16 -23.40
N VAL A 82 -0.48 -23.29 -23.00
CA VAL A 82 -1.74 -23.65 -22.33
C VAL A 82 -2.89 -23.28 -23.27
N SER A 83 -3.60 -24.27 -23.77
CA SER A 83 -4.83 -24.03 -24.53
C SER A 83 -5.98 -23.87 -23.54
N ALA A 84 -6.72 -22.76 -23.61
CA ALA A 84 -7.84 -22.46 -22.76
C ALA A 84 -9.08 -22.13 -23.59
N LYS A 85 -10.26 -22.28 -22.98
CA LYS A 85 -11.54 -21.98 -23.62
C LYS A 85 -12.27 -20.90 -22.84
N PHE A 86 -12.96 -20.03 -23.55
CA PHE A 86 -13.92 -19.14 -22.91
C PHE A 86 -15.18 -19.93 -22.50
N PRO A 87 -15.88 -19.49 -21.46
CA PRO A 87 -17.18 -20.08 -21.11
C PRO A 87 -18.15 -20.04 -22.29
N ALA A 88 -19.09 -20.99 -22.35
CA ALA A 88 -20.08 -21.09 -23.42
C ALA A 88 -20.85 -19.75 -23.57
N GLY A 89 -20.95 -19.26 -24.79
CA GLY A 89 -21.60 -17.99 -25.11
C GLY A 89 -20.70 -16.75 -24.97
N PHE A 90 -19.44 -16.91 -24.54
CA PHE A 90 -18.51 -15.79 -24.39
C PHE A 90 -17.31 -15.96 -25.34
N THR A 91 -17.27 -15.19 -26.41
CA THR A 91 -16.17 -15.18 -27.37
C THR A 91 -15.59 -13.77 -27.49
N PRO A 92 -14.29 -13.64 -27.80
CA PRO A 92 -13.70 -12.35 -28.15
C PRO A 92 -14.39 -11.75 -29.36
N PHE A 93 -14.54 -10.42 -29.37
CA PHE A 93 -15.10 -9.68 -30.49
C PHE A 93 -14.32 -8.40 -30.76
N ARG A 94 -14.42 -7.91 -31.99
CA ARG A 94 -13.76 -6.66 -32.40
C ARG A 94 -14.48 -5.44 -31.85
N THR A 95 -13.70 -4.45 -31.44
CA THR A 95 -14.14 -3.10 -31.09
C THR A 95 -13.29 -2.08 -31.84
N THR A 96 -13.62 -0.81 -31.72
CA THR A 96 -12.78 0.29 -32.22
C THR A 96 -11.43 0.39 -31.50
N SER A 97 -11.35 -0.12 -30.28
CA SER A 97 -10.16 -0.06 -29.40
C SER A 97 -9.37 -1.37 -29.35
N GLY A 98 -9.67 -2.36 -30.22
CA GLY A 98 -8.98 -3.65 -30.25
C GLY A 98 -9.91 -4.86 -30.14
N ILE A 99 -9.42 -5.97 -29.61
CA ILE A 99 -10.21 -7.18 -29.37
C ILE A 99 -10.66 -7.21 -27.92
N ALA A 100 -11.97 -7.22 -27.67
CA ALA A 100 -12.56 -7.39 -26.35
C ALA A 100 -12.68 -8.89 -26.02
N PHE A 101 -12.34 -9.28 -24.80
CA PHE A 101 -12.35 -10.65 -24.31
C PHE A 101 -12.72 -10.72 -22.82
N PRO A 102 -13.22 -11.87 -22.33
CA PRO A 102 -13.50 -12.07 -20.90
C PRO A 102 -12.22 -12.01 -20.06
N LEU A 103 -12.11 -11.00 -19.18
CA LEU A 103 -10.91 -10.75 -18.37
C LEU A 103 -10.53 -11.96 -17.52
N ARG A 104 -11.49 -12.52 -16.78
CA ARG A 104 -11.26 -13.65 -15.87
C ARG A 104 -10.57 -14.82 -16.57
N SER A 105 -11.11 -15.24 -17.72
CA SER A 105 -10.58 -16.42 -18.42
C SER A 105 -9.12 -16.25 -18.84
N VAL A 106 -8.74 -15.04 -19.24
CA VAL A 106 -7.36 -14.75 -19.68
C VAL A 106 -6.40 -14.64 -18.49
N ILE A 107 -6.80 -13.92 -17.44
CA ILE A 107 -5.97 -13.75 -16.25
C ILE A 107 -5.74 -15.07 -15.53
N GLU A 108 -6.80 -15.88 -15.33
CA GLU A 108 -6.69 -17.20 -14.67
C GLU A 108 -5.87 -18.19 -15.50
N ALA A 109 -6.03 -18.22 -16.82
CA ALA A 109 -5.20 -19.06 -17.70
C ALA A 109 -3.72 -18.66 -17.69
N ALA A 110 -3.44 -17.38 -17.40
CA ALA A 110 -2.07 -16.88 -17.24
C ALA A 110 -1.50 -17.12 -15.81
N GLY A 111 -2.27 -17.74 -14.92
CA GLY A 111 -1.88 -18.03 -13.53
C GLY A 111 -2.19 -16.90 -12.55
N GLY A 112 -3.06 -15.97 -12.92
CA GLY A 112 -3.52 -14.89 -12.06
C GLY A 112 -4.86 -15.17 -11.38
N THR A 113 -5.39 -14.16 -10.69
CA THR A 113 -6.66 -14.21 -9.96
C THR A 113 -7.62 -13.11 -10.39
N VAL A 114 -8.93 -13.40 -10.38
CA VAL A 114 -9.98 -12.40 -10.62
C VAL A 114 -11.12 -12.66 -9.64
N ARG A 115 -11.47 -11.66 -8.84
CA ARG A 115 -12.51 -11.75 -7.82
C ARG A 115 -13.48 -10.58 -7.93
N TYR A 116 -14.77 -10.87 -7.82
CA TYR A 116 -15.80 -9.84 -7.70
C TYR A 116 -16.22 -9.69 -6.24
N GLU A 117 -16.06 -8.48 -5.70
CA GLU A 117 -16.51 -8.12 -4.36
C GLU A 117 -17.86 -7.41 -4.45
N LYS A 118 -18.90 -8.14 -4.02
CA LYS A 118 -20.30 -7.68 -4.15
C LYS A 118 -20.58 -6.43 -3.31
N ALA A 119 -20.06 -6.36 -2.10
CA ALA A 119 -20.28 -5.25 -1.18
C ALA A 119 -19.76 -3.91 -1.74
N GLN A 120 -18.68 -3.97 -2.51
CA GLN A 120 -18.02 -2.80 -3.11
C GLN A 120 -18.39 -2.60 -4.58
N ASN A 121 -19.13 -3.55 -5.18
CA ASN A 121 -19.42 -3.60 -6.61
C ASN A 121 -18.15 -3.47 -7.48
N THR A 122 -17.08 -4.14 -7.08
CA THR A 122 -15.74 -3.99 -7.64
C THR A 122 -15.17 -5.34 -8.06
N VAL A 123 -14.53 -5.38 -9.24
CA VAL A 123 -13.77 -6.54 -9.72
C VAL A 123 -12.30 -6.29 -9.43
N TYR A 124 -11.71 -7.11 -8.57
CA TYR A 124 -10.27 -7.16 -8.32
C TYR A 124 -9.63 -8.20 -9.22
N PHE A 125 -8.45 -7.90 -9.74
CA PHE A 125 -7.69 -8.82 -10.58
C PHE A 125 -6.21 -8.67 -10.31
N ALA A 126 -5.47 -9.76 -10.47
CA ALA A 126 -4.02 -9.75 -10.33
C ALA A 126 -3.36 -10.83 -11.18
N LEU A 127 -2.12 -10.56 -11.59
CA LEU A 127 -1.24 -11.48 -12.29
C LEU A 127 0.16 -11.36 -11.68
N GLY A 128 0.44 -12.17 -10.66
CA GLY A 128 1.60 -12.00 -9.81
C GLY A 128 1.60 -10.63 -9.11
N PRO A 129 2.67 -9.84 -9.22
CA PRO A 129 2.75 -8.51 -8.60
C PRO A 129 1.94 -7.42 -9.34
N VAL A 130 1.40 -7.72 -10.52
CA VAL A 130 0.51 -6.81 -11.26
C VAL A 130 -0.88 -6.89 -10.69
N MET A 131 -1.40 -5.79 -10.20
CA MET A 131 -2.70 -5.75 -9.52
C MET A 131 -3.53 -4.57 -10.00
N GLY A 132 -4.85 -4.71 -9.92
CA GLY A 132 -5.78 -3.65 -10.25
C GLY A 132 -7.20 -3.98 -9.83
N ALA A 133 -8.06 -2.97 -9.92
CA ALA A 133 -9.49 -3.11 -9.69
C ALA A 133 -10.31 -2.32 -10.71
N TYR A 134 -11.53 -2.76 -10.94
CA TYR A 134 -12.50 -2.02 -11.72
C TYR A 134 -13.80 -1.85 -10.93
N ASP A 135 -14.11 -0.61 -10.58
CA ASP A 135 -15.36 -0.24 -9.93
C ASP A 135 -16.46 -0.17 -11.00
N LEU A 136 -17.43 -1.07 -10.89
CA LEU A 136 -18.56 -1.19 -11.83
C LEU A 136 -19.55 -0.03 -11.68
N SER A 137 -19.62 0.62 -10.51
CA SER A 137 -20.53 1.73 -10.25
C SER A 137 -20.04 3.02 -10.90
N SER A 138 -18.78 3.39 -10.62
CA SER A 138 -18.15 4.60 -11.17
C SER A 138 -17.57 4.41 -12.57
N LYS A 139 -17.42 3.14 -13.02
CA LYS A 139 -16.72 2.74 -14.24
C LYS A 139 -15.26 3.19 -14.26
N THR A 140 -14.63 3.11 -13.11
CA THR A 140 -13.26 3.55 -12.89
C THR A 140 -12.32 2.36 -12.80
N LEU A 141 -11.26 2.38 -13.60
CA LEU A 141 -10.11 1.50 -13.46
C LEU A 141 -9.17 2.08 -12.42
N ILE A 142 -8.78 1.27 -11.47
CA ILE A 142 -7.80 1.57 -10.43
C ILE A 142 -6.61 0.67 -10.69
N ASP A 143 -5.48 1.27 -10.98
CA ASP A 143 -4.26 0.52 -11.30
C ASP A 143 -3.39 0.22 -10.07
N GLY A 144 -2.29 -0.49 -10.30
CA GLY A 144 -1.36 -0.88 -9.24
C GLY A 144 -0.66 0.28 -8.52
N THR A 145 -0.76 1.51 -9.04
CA THR A 145 -0.29 2.74 -8.38
C THR A 145 -1.40 3.50 -7.66
N TYR A 146 -2.60 2.91 -7.61
CA TYR A 146 -3.85 3.51 -7.11
C TYR A 146 -4.36 4.70 -7.93
N ALA A 147 -3.81 4.92 -9.12
CA ALA A 147 -4.33 5.92 -10.04
C ALA A 147 -5.71 5.50 -10.56
N GLU A 148 -6.65 6.42 -10.49
CA GLU A 148 -8.03 6.22 -10.92
C GLU A 148 -8.25 6.83 -12.32
N THR A 149 -8.69 6.01 -13.28
CA THR A 149 -8.96 6.43 -14.64
C THR A 149 -10.38 6.03 -15.03
N ASN A 150 -11.19 7.01 -15.44
CA ASN A 150 -12.52 6.69 -16.00
C ASN A 150 -12.38 5.99 -17.34
N ARG A 151 -12.86 4.76 -17.43
CA ARG A 151 -12.68 3.88 -18.60
C ARG A 151 -14.02 3.26 -19.05
N LYS A 152 -15.04 4.09 -19.18
CA LYS A 152 -16.38 3.68 -19.63
C LYS A 152 -16.38 2.93 -20.97
N ASP A 153 -15.44 3.27 -21.83
CA ASP A 153 -15.30 2.77 -23.20
C ASP A 153 -14.60 1.41 -23.29
N LEU A 154 -13.82 1.03 -22.30
CA LEU A 154 -12.92 -0.13 -22.36
C LEU A 154 -13.42 -1.35 -21.62
N PHE A 155 -14.41 -1.18 -20.74
CA PHE A 155 -15.00 -2.25 -19.96
C PHE A 155 -16.49 -2.39 -20.29
N ARG A 156 -16.89 -3.58 -20.68
CA ARG A 156 -18.30 -3.90 -20.94
C ARG A 156 -18.69 -5.13 -20.16
N VAL A 157 -19.68 -5.01 -19.30
CA VAL A 157 -20.32 -6.16 -18.66
C VAL A 157 -21.34 -6.74 -19.65
N VAL A 158 -21.20 -8.02 -19.97
CA VAL A 158 -22.05 -8.72 -20.92
C VAL A 158 -22.80 -9.85 -20.23
N GLY A 159 -24.09 -9.96 -20.51
CA GLY A 159 -24.95 -11.04 -20.04
C GLY A 159 -25.38 -10.96 -18.59
N LYS A 160 -26.33 -11.83 -18.19
CA LYS A 160 -26.86 -11.94 -16.82
C LYS A 160 -25.85 -12.45 -15.80
N SER A 161 -24.77 -13.09 -16.25
CA SER A 161 -23.68 -13.60 -15.40
C SER A 161 -22.65 -12.54 -15.00
N GLY A 162 -22.78 -11.29 -15.50
CA GLY A 162 -21.89 -10.19 -15.12
C GLY A 162 -20.44 -10.36 -15.60
N THR A 163 -20.19 -11.03 -16.73
CA THR A 163 -18.84 -11.21 -17.25
C THR A 163 -18.25 -9.87 -17.71
N LEU A 164 -17.09 -9.50 -17.15
CA LEU A 164 -16.36 -8.30 -17.51
C LEU A 164 -15.48 -8.56 -18.74
N TYR A 165 -15.75 -7.81 -19.81
CA TYR A 165 -14.90 -7.77 -21.01
C TYR A 165 -13.95 -6.59 -20.94
N VAL A 166 -12.71 -6.83 -21.35
CA VAL A 166 -11.67 -5.81 -21.49
C VAL A 166 -11.07 -5.90 -22.90
N THR A 167 -10.48 -4.82 -23.38
CA THR A 167 -9.74 -4.84 -24.64
C THR A 167 -8.26 -5.16 -24.41
N ASP A 168 -7.57 -5.62 -25.45
CA ASP A 168 -6.12 -5.80 -25.47
C ASP A 168 -5.35 -4.50 -25.15
N ALA A 169 -5.91 -3.34 -25.53
CA ALA A 169 -5.36 -2.03 -25.16
C ALA A 169 -5.41 -1.77 -23.64
N VAL A 170 -6.50 -2.20 -22.96
CA VAL A 170 -6.61 -2.11 -21.50
C VAL A 170 -5.61 -3.05 -20.82
N LEU A 171 -5.53 -4.30 -21.29
CA LEU A 171 -4.58 -5.26 -20.75
C LEU A 171 -3.13 -4.75 -20.90
N LYS A 172 -2.79 -4.14 -22.03
CA LYS A 172 -1.50 -3.47 -22.22
C LYS A 172 -1.25 -2.38 -21.18
N SER A 173 -2.23 -1.51 -20.95
CA SER A 173 -2.09 -0.42 -19.95
C SER A 173 -1.90 -0.95 -18.54
N LEU A 174 -2.61 -2.00 -18.16
CA LEU A 174 -2.49 -2.63 -16.84
C LEU A 174 -1.12 -3.28 -16.63
N LEU A 175 -0.64 -4.00 -17.65
CA LEU A 175 0.62 -4.75 -17.57
C LEU A 175 1.85 -3.83 -17.68
N ALA A 176 1.75 -2.69 -18.37
CA ALA A 176 2.85 -1.74 -18.54
C ALA A 176 3.33 -1.13 -17.22
N GLN A 177 2.49 -1.12 -16.17
CA GLN A 177 2.81 -0.56 -14.87
C GLN A 177 3.65 -1.50 -13.98
N ALA A 178 3.83 -2.75 -14.39
CA ALA A 178 4.48 -3.78 -13.59
C ALA A 178 5.97 -3.97 -13.86
N ALA A 179 6.68 -2.94 -14.25
CA ALA A 179 8.14 -2.96 -14.53
C ALA A 179 8.57 -3.95 -15.61
N GLY A 180 7.65 -4.48 -16.42
CA GLY A 180 7.91 -5.40 -17.51
C GLY A 180 7.68 -4.78 -18.89
N THR A 181 8.21 -5.40 -19.92
CA THR A 181 7.90 -5.02 -21.29
C THR A 181 6.52 -5.57 -21.68
N VAL A 182 5.68 -4.73 -22.27
CA VAL A 182 4.39 -5.15 -22.83
C VAL A 182 4.32 -4.74 -24.30
N SER A 183 4.06 -5.71 -25.14
CA SER A 183 3.78 -5.48 -26.56
C SER A 183 2.43 -6.06 -26.95
N VAL A 184 1.72 -5.37 -27.85
CA VAL A 184 0.51 -5.86 -28.48
C VAL A 184 0.70 -5.84 -29.97
N THR A 185 0.53 -6.99 -30.61
CA THR A 185 0.58 -7.15 -32.06
C THR A 185 -0.78 -7.61 -32.56
N ALA A 186 -1.43 -6.79 -33.39
CA ALA A 186 -2.71 -7.13 -34.00
C ALA A 186 -2.53 -7.39 -35.50
N LYS A 187 -3.00 -8.54 -36.00
CA LYS A 187 -2.94 -8.90 -37.41
C LYS A 187 -4.15 -9.75 -37.79
N GLY A 188 -4.84 -9.36 -38.87
CA GLY A 188 -5.82 -10.23 -39.56
C GLY A 188 -7.01 -10.74 -38.70
N GLY A 189 -7.33 -10.11 -37.56
CA GLY A 189 -8.39 -10.58 -36.67
C GLY A 189 -7.90 -11.31 -35.41
N SER A 190 -6.61 -11.46 -35.26
CA SER A 190 -5.95 -11.91 -34.04
C SER A 190 -5.24 -10.75 -33.32
N SER A 191 -5.11 -10.86 -32.01
CA SER A 191 -4.27 -10.00 -31.19
C SER A 191 -3.39 -10.87 -30.31
N THR A 192 -2.10 -10.58 -30.28
CA THR A 192 -1.14 -11.22 -29.39
C THR A 192 -0.64 -10.18 -28.40
N VAL A 193 -0.91 -10.40 -27.12
CA VAL A 193 -0.38 -9.59 -26.01
C VAL A 193 0.78 -10.36 -25.41
N VAL A 194 1.96 -9.77 -25.39
CA VAL A 194 3.16 -10.35 -24.77
C VAL A 194 3.59 -9.44 -23.64
N CYS A 195 3.78 -9.99 -22.46
CA CYS A 195 4.32 -9.27 -21.29
C CYS A 195 5.42 -10.08 -20.60
N GLN A 196 6.29 -9.36 -19.92
CA GLN A 196 7.24 -9.91 -18.95
C GLN A 196 6.86 -9.38 -17.57
N ILE A 197 6.69 -10.26 -16.61
CA ILE A 197 6.25 -9.94 -15.25
C ILE A 197 7.27 -10.53 -14.27
N PRO A 198 7.63 -9.84 -13.17
CA PRO A 198 8.47 -10.43 -12.15
C PRO A 198 7.91 -11.77 -11.67
N SER A 199 8.71 -12.81 -11.76
CA SER A 199 8.34 -14.17 -11.30
C SER A 199 8.66 -14.37 -9.82
N VAL A 200 9.39 -13.45 -9.22
CA VAL A 200 9.80 -13.48 -7.82
C VAL A 200 9.65 -12.10 -7.18
N VAL A 201 9.47 -12.11 -5.87
CA VAL A 201 9.55 -10.94 -4.99
C VAL A 201 10.63 -11.18 -3.94
N LYS A 202 11.25 -10.11 -3.44
CA LYS A 202 12.27 -10.19 -2.40
C LYS A 202 11.74 -9.59 -1.10
N ASP A 203 11.93 -10.31 -0.01
CA ASP A 203 11.64 -9.80 1.33
C ASP A 203 12.71 -8.80 1.82
N VAL A 204 12.54 -8.23 3.01
CA VAL A 204 13.47 -7.24 3.59
C VAL A 204 14.87 -7.81 3.90
N LEU A 205 15.02 -9.12 3.99
CA LEU A 205 16.31 -9.80 4.12
C LEU A 205 16.91 -10.20 2.76
N GLY A 206 16.27 -9.82 1.64
CA GLY A 206 16.71 -10.16 0.29
C GLY A 206 16.40 -11.60 -0.12
N THR A 207 15.63 -12.36 0.69
CA THR A 207 15.19 -13.71 0.33
C THR A 207 14.19 -13.64 -0.82
N THR A 208 14.40 -14.50 -1.80
CA THR A 208 13.55 -14.56 -3.00
C THR A 208 12.39 -15.53 -2.79
N HIS A 209 11.18 -15.08 -3.10
CA HIS A 209 9.92 -15.85 -3.02
C HIS A 209 9.27 -15.91 -4.38
N ASP A 210 8.63 -17.03 -4.71
CA ASP A 210 7.87 -17.17 -5.96
C ASP A 210 6.65 -16.23 -5.97
N ALA A 211 6.49 -15.47 -7.03
CA ALA A 211 5.34 -14.61 -7.23
C ALA A 211 4.09 -15.37 -7.75
N PHE A 212 4.24 -16.66 -8.07
CA PHE A 212 3.18 -17.56 -8.51
C PHE A 212 3.27 -18.90 -7.76
N PRO A 213 3.07 -18.89 -6.43
CA PRO A 213 3.33 -20.07 -5.61
C PRO A 213 2.41 -21.24 -5.97
N ALA A 214 2.95 -22.45 -6.00
CA ALA A 214 2.20 -23.66 -6.35
C ALA A 214 1.04 -23.96 -5.38
N LYS A 215 1.17 -23.55 -4.11
CA LYS A 215 0.14 -23.69 -3.06
C LYS A 215 -0.60 -22.36 -2.80
N ALA A 216 -0.91 -21.60 -3.85
CA ALA A 216 -1.61 -20.32 -3.74
C ALA A 216 -2.84 -20.43 -2.82
N GLY A 217 -2.90 -19.58 -1.77
CA GLY A 217 -4.00 -19.55 -0.80
C GLY A 217 -4.19 -20.80 0.06
N LYS A 218 -3.24 -21.75 0.07
CA LYS A 218 -3.34 -23.05 0.78
C LYS A 218 -2.08 -23.43 1.54
N MET A 219 -1.20 -22.46 1.84
CA MET A 219 0.02 -22.71 2.57
C MET A 219 -0.26 -22.92 4.06
N ARG A 220 0.49 -23.81 4.71
CA ARG A 220 0.52 -23.93 6.17
C ARG A 220 1.46 -22.85 6.71
N LEU A 221 0.91 -21.86 7.40
CA LEU A 221 1.62 -20.66 7.83
C LEU A 221 1.92 -20.70 9.32
N VAL A 222 3.09 -20.21 9.70
CA VAL A 222 3.40 -19.85 11.08
C VAL A 222 3.80 -18.37 11.12
N THR A 223 3.23 -17.61 12.04
CA THR A 223 3.49 -16.17 12.20
C THR A 223 4.24 -15.93 13.51
N LEU A 224 5.46 -15.41 13.43
CA LEU A 224 6.29 -15.14 14.62
C LEU A 224 6.13 -13.69 15.13
N ALA A 225 5.02 -13.02 14.78
CA ALA A 225 4.66 -11.73 15.35
C ALA A 225 3.14 -11.51 15.21
N PRO A 226 2.49 -10.77 16.15
CA PRO A 226 1.05 -10.51 16.12
C PRO A 226 0.58 -9.81 14.83
N ASN A 227 1.29 -8.77 14.37
CA ASN A 227 0.96 -8.04 13.15
C ASN A 227 0.95 -8.94 11.90
N LEU A 228 1.85 -9.93 11.82
CA LEU A 228 1.90 -10.87 10.70
C LEU A 228 0.69 -11.81 10.69
N CYS A 229 0.20 -12.19 11.88
CA CYS A 229 -1.07 -12.92 12.00
C CYS A 229 -2.24 -12.06 11.54
N GLU A 230 -2.32 -10.81 12.00
CA GLU A 230 -3.33 -9.84 11.56
C GLU A 230 -3.32 -9.67 10.03
N ASN A 231 -2.12 -9.57 9.44
CA ASN A 231 -1.95 -9.47 7.97
C ASN A 231 -2.48 -10.71 7.26
N CYS A 232 -2.20 -11.92 7.77
CA CYS A 232 -2.76 -13.16 7.22
C CYS A 232 -4.30 -13.16 7.27
N PHE A 233 -4.90 -12.74 8.37
CA PHE A 233 -6.35 -12.64 8.49
C PHE A 233 -6.95 -11.61 7.53
N ALA A 234 -6.34 -10.44 7.42
CA ALA A 234 -6.76 -9.39 6.49
C ALA A 234 -6.70 -9.83 5.02
N LEU A 235 -5.78 -10.74 4.70
CA LEU A 235 -5.63 -11.34 3.38
C LEU A 235 -6.51 -12.60 3.18
N GLY A 236 -7.43 -12.90 4.11
CA GLY A 236 -8.29 -14.09 4.04
C GLY A 236 -7.54 -15.41 4.27
N GLN A 237 -6.32 -15.37 4.81
CA GLN A 237 -5.47 -16.53 5.04
C GLN A 237 -5.42 -16.98 6.51
N GLY A 238 -6.27 -16.44 7.37
CA GLY A 238 -6.30 -16.75 8.80
C GLY A 238 -6.48 -18.24 9.10
N SER A 239 -7.30 -18.96 8.32
CA SER A 239 -7.51 -20.41 8.47
C SER A 239 -6.26 -21.25 8.11
N ASN A 240 -5.31 -20.67 7.41
CA ASN A 240 -4.05 -21.30 7.03
C ASN A 240 -2.95 -21.11 8.08
N VAL A 241 -3.15 -20.20 9.07
CA VAL A 241 -2.23 -20.02 10.18
C VAL A 241 -2.39 -21.14 11.17
N ILE A 242 -1.38 -22.02 11.25
CA ILE A 242 -1.40 -23.23 12.10
C ILE A 242 -0.74 -23.01 13.46
N ALA A 243 0.07 -21.95 13.59
CA ALA A 243 0.61 -21.51 14.86
C ALA A 243 1.06 -20.03 14.78
N THR A 244 1.13 -19.37 15.92
CA THR A 244 1.49 -17.95 16.01
C THR A 244 2.40 -17.67 17.22
N ALA A 245 2.89 -16.43 17.33
CA ALA A 245 3.64 -15.98 18.50
C ALA A 245 2.70 -15.68 19.70
N GLU A 246 3.27 -15.61 20.89
CA GLU A 246 2.62 -15.06 22.06
C GLU A 246 2.09 -13.64 21.82
N TYR A 247 1.10 -13.22 22.61
CA TYR A 247 0.45 -11.90 22.49
C TYR A 247 -0.30 -11.66 21.17
N THR A 248 -0.61 -12.74 20.43
CA THR A 248 -1.48 -12.66 19.26
C THR A 248 -2.94 -12.72 19.72
N ASP A 249 -3.59 -11.57 19.79
CA ASP A 249 -4.90 -11.36 20.39
C ASP A 249 -5.96 -10.86 19.40
N PHE A 250 -5.56 -10.54 18.17
CA PHE A 250 -6.48 -10.04 17.13
C PHE A 250 -6.23 -10.73 15.77
N PRO A 251 -7.34 -10.98 15.01
CA PRO A 251 -8.74 -10.94 15.44
C PRO A 251 -9.03 -12.01 16.49
N GLU A 252 -10.23 -12.01 17.09
CA GLU A 252 -10.60 -12.98 18.12
C GLU A 252 -10.34 -14.44 17.72
N ALA A 253 -10.52 -14.76 16.43
CA ALA A 253 -10.21 -16.10 15.91
C ALA A 253 -8.72 -16.48 16.08
N ALA A 254 -7.81 -15.52 16.10
CA ALA A 254 -6.38 -15.77 16.26
C ALA A 254 -6.01 -16.24 17.67
N THR A 255 -6.80 -15.87 18.69
CA THR A 255 -6.57 -16.30 20.09
C THR A 255 -6.70 -17.82 20.29
N LYS A 256 -7.35 -18.50 19.34
CA LYS A 256 -7.55 -19.96 19.35
C LYS A 256 -6.41 -20.71 18.66
N ILE A 257 -5.46 -20.02 18.03
CA ILE A 257 -4.33 -20.62 17.32
C ILE A 257 -3.23 -20.94 18.34
N PRO A 258 -2.64 -22.16 18.31
CA PRO A 258 -1.56 -22.54 19.21
C PRO A 258 -0.34 -21.60 19.07
N THR A 259 0.36 -21.32 20.19
CA THR A 259 1.56 -20.50 20.17
C THR A 259 2.85 -21.31 20.13
N VAL A 260 3.86 -20.76 19.49
CA VAL A 260 5.22 -21.35 19.40
C VAL A 260 6.26 -20.61 20.25
N GLY A 261 5.80 -19.73 21.15
CA GLY A 261 6.64 -18.90 22.02
C GLY A 261 6.67 -17.44 21.58
N ALA A 262 7.53 -16.65 22.26
CA ALA A 262 7.68 -15.23 21.96
C ALA A 262 8.36 -15.01 20.59
N PHE A 263 8.10 -13.87 19.95
CA PHE A 263 8.72 -13.51 18.66
C PHE A 263 10.27 -13.47 18.72
N SER A 264 10.81 -13.07 19.88
CA SER A 264 12.28 -13.02 20.14
C SER A 264 12.90 -14.38 20.48
N SER A 265 12.08 -15.36 20.90
CA SER A 265 12.56 -16.68 21.34
C SER A 265 11.56 -17.79 21.00
N PRO A 266 11.24 -18.01 19.70
CA PRO A 266 10.30 -19.05 19.30
C PRO A 266 10.90 -20.46 19.52
N SER A 267 10.04 -21.44 19.85
CA SER A 267 10.44 -22.84 20.00
C SER A 267 10.74 -23.46 18.62
N LEU A 268 12.02 -23.65 18.32
CA LEU A 268 12.46 -24.31 17.08
C LEU A 268 11.96 -25.75 16.98
N GLU A 269 11.85 -26.46 18.09
CA GLU A 269 11.33 -27.82 18.14
C GLU A 269 9.87 -27.85 17.66
N LYS A 270 8.99 -26.99 18.22
CA LYS A 270 7.61 -26.88 17.77
C LYS A 270 7.53 -26.53 16.28
N LEU A 271 8.36 -25.60 15.80
CA LEU A 271 8.39 -25.20 14.38
C LEU A 271 8.78 -26.37 13.47
N LEU A 272 9.72 -27.22 13.89
CA LEU A 272 10.11 -28.42 13.12
C LEU A 272 8.97 -29.46 13.05
N VAL A 273 8.33 -29.75 14.18
CA VAL A 273 7.20 -30.70 14.25
C VAL A 273 6.02 -30.23 13.40
N LEU A 274 5.70 -28.94 13.45
CA LEU A 274 4.60 -28.37 12.67
C LEU A 274 4.83 -28.44 11.15
N SER A 275 6.08 -28.49 10.71
CA SER A 275 6.44 -28.53 9.28
C SER A 275 5.66 -27.54 8.42
N PRO A 276 5.74 -26.21 8.70
CA PRO A 276 5.04 -25.21 7.92
C PRO A 276 5.60 -25.09 6.51
N ASP A 277 4.75 -24.64 5.56
CA ASP A 277 5.20 -24.29 4.21
C ASP A 277 5.95 -22.94 4.22
N LEU A 278 5.55 -22.01 5.11
CA LEU A 278 6.17 -20.70 5.24
C LEU A 278 6.11 -20.20 6.69
N ILE A 279 7.22 -19.65 7.16
CA ILE A 279 7.32 -18.98 8.46
C ILE A 279 7.47 -17.47 8.21
N LEU A 280 6.58 -16.67 8.77
CA LEU A 280 6.61 -15.22 8.68
C LEU A 280 7.30 -14.65 9.92
N VAL A 281 8.30 -13.79 9.70
CA VAL A 281 9.12 -13.18 10.76
C VAL A 281 9.17 -11.65 10.61
N THR A 282 9.51 -10.94 11.69
CA THR A 282 9.77 -9.51 11.71
C THR A 282 11.18 -9.24 12.25
N ASP A 283 11.61 -7.98 12.28
CA ASP A 283 12.90 -7.52 12.84
C ASP A 283 13.09 -7.89 14.32
N GLY A 284 12.00 -8.04 15.07
CA GLY A 284 12.05 -8.55 16.45
C GLY A 284 12.46 -10.02 16.56
N THR A 285 12.47 -10.78 15.46
CA THR A 285 12.97 -12.17 15.44
C THR A 285 14.50 -12.17 15.23
N PRO A 286 15.31 -12.68 16.16
CA PRO A 286 16.76 -12.66 16.03
C PRO A 286 17.25 -13.32 14.73
N LEU A 287 18.17 -12.68 14.01
CA LEU A 287 18.72 -13.21 12.76
C LEU A 287 19.30 -14.62 12.91
N ALA A 288 19.90 -14.93 14.07
CA ALA A 288 20.40 -16.28 14.37
C ALA A 288 19.29 -17.35 14.34
N VAL A 289 18.07 -17.00 14.74
CA VAL A 289 16.88 -17.87 14.64
C VAL A 289 16.50 -18.06 13.17
N VAL A 290 16.41 -16.96 12.41
CA VAL A 290 16.11 -16.98 10.98
C VAL A 290 17.11 -17.85 10.21
N ASP A 291 18.41 -17.66 10.44
CA ASP A 291 19.47 -18.43 9.78
C ASP A 291 19.38 -19.92 10.14
N ARG A 292 19.05 -20.22 11.39
CA ARG A 292 18.89 -21.62 11.82
C ARG A 292 17.70 -22.28 11.14
N LEU A 293 16.56 -21.58 11.02
CA LEU A 293 15.38 -22.06 10.28
C LEU A 293 15.71 -22.32 8.81
N LYS A 294 16.42 -21.40 8.15
CA LYS A 294 16.87 -21.55 6.75
C LYS A 294 17.80 -22.74 6.58
N LYS A 295 18.79 -22.92 7.48
CA LYS A 295 19.71 -24.09 7.48
C LYS A 295 18.97 -25.41 7.68
N MET A 296 17.83 -25.40 8.35
CA MET A 296 16.93 -26.55 8.52
C MET A 296 15.98 -26.76 7.34
N GLY A 297 16.18 -26.05 6.23
CA GLY A 297 15.36 -26.16 5.02
C GLY A 297 13.96 -25.54 5.14
N ARG A 298 13.73 -24.63 6.10
CA ARG A 298 12.45 -23.95 6.25
C ARG A 298 12.40 -22.67 5.41
N SER A 299 11.29 -22.47 4.70
CA SER A 299 11.03 -21.21 4.01
C SER A 299 10.67 -20.13 5.03
N VAL A 300 11.35 -18.99 4.96
CA VAL A 300 11.12 -17.85 5.85
C VAL A 300 10.91 -16.61 5.01
N TYR A 301 9.84 -15.85 5.29
CA TYR A 301 9.57 -14.54 4.76
C TYR A 301 9.69 -13.50 5.88
N ALA A 302 10.48 -12.47 5.64
CA ALA A 302 10.75 -11.41 6.62
C ALA A 302 10.09 -10.09 6.18
N ASP A 303 9.46 -9.41 7.13
CA ASP A 303 8.82 -8.11 6.93
C ASP A 303 9.21 -7.13 8.04
N ASN A 304 9.45 -5.87 7.66
CA ASN A 304 9.81 -4.80 8.61
C ASN A 304 9.51 -3.41 8.00
N PRO A 305 8.24 -3.05 7.79
CA PRO A 305 7.88 -1.76 7.23
C PRO A 305 8.09 -0.64 8.25
N GLN A 306 8.78 0.44 7.83
CA GLN A 306 9.12 1.58 8.69
C GLN A 306 8.30 2.85 8.40
N SER A 307 7.40 2.82 7.41
CA SER A 307 6.51 3.93 7.06
C SER A 307 5.11 3.44 6.74
N LEU A 308 4.11 4.33 6.70
CA LEU A 308 2.74 3.98 6.30
C LEU A 308 2.70 3.42 4.87
N ASP A 309 3.44 4.02 3.94
CA ASP A 309 3.52 3.51 2.56
C ASP A 309 4.19 2.13 2.51
N ALA A 310 5.21 1.91 3.34
CA ALA A 310 5.85 0.60 3.48
C ALA A 310 4.88 -0.45 4.01
N ILE A 311 4.00 -0.12 4.95
CA ILE A 311 2.98 -1.04 5.46
C ILE A 311 1.99 -1.43 4.34
N VAL A 312 1.52 -0.46 3.55
CA VAL A 312 0.66 -0.72 2.39
C VAL A 312 1.38 -1.61 1.36
N GLY A 313 2.67 -1.34 1.11
CA GLY A 313 3.51 -2.15 0.22
C GLY A 313 3.72 -3.58 0.74
N ALA A 314 3.95 -3.75 2.03
CA ALA A 314 4.17 -5.03 2.71
C ALA A 314 2.94 -5.96 2.60
N ILE A 315 1.73 -5.43 2.79
CA ILE A 315 0.47 -6.18 2.60
C ILE A 315 0.36 -6.71 1.17
N ARG A 316 0.65 -5.88 0.17
CA ARG A 316 0.65 -6.29 -1.24
C ARG A 316 1.68 -7.38 -1.51
N GLN A 317 2.89 -7.20 -1.03
CA GLN A 317 3.97 -8.16 -1.25
C GLN A 317 3.69 -9.51 -0.57
N LEU A 318 3.25 -9.49 0.69
CA LEU A 318 2.87 -10.71 1.39
C LEU A 318 1.75 -11.44 0.64
N SER A 319 0.77 -10.73 0.11
CA SER A 319 -0.33 -11.35 -0.65
C SER A 319 0.16 -12.07 -1.93
N VAL A 320 1.19 -11.53 -2.60
CA VAL A 320 1.83 -12.18 -3.76
C VAL A 320 2.48 -13.50 -3.31
N VAL A 321 3.25 -13.47 -2.23
CA VAL A 321 3.92 -14.65 -1.68
C VAL A 321 2.93 -15.72 -1.24
N LEU A 322 1.78 -15.30 -0.69
CA LEU A 322 0.70 -16.21 -0.27
C LEU A 322 -0.19 -16.66 -1.45
N GLY A 323 -0.01 -16.08 -2.65
CA GLY A 323 -0.81 -16.40 -3.84
C GLY A 323 -2.25 -15.90 -3.80
N VAL A 324 -2.48 -14.77 -3.13
CA VAL A 324 -3.77 -14.08 -3.01
C VAL A 324 -3.65 -12.57 -3.31
N PRO A 325 -3.00 -12.21 -4.44
CA PRO A 325 -2.65 -10.82 -4.71
C PRO A 325 -3.85 -9.88 -4.91
N ASP A 326 -5.00 -10.38 -5.32
CA ASP A 326 -6.25 -9.61 -5.42
C ASP A 326 -6.78 -9.18 -4.04
N HIS A 327 -6.67 -10.03 -3.01
CA HIS A 327 -6.97 -9.66 -1.62
C HIS A 327 -5.98 -8.60 -1.10
N GLY A 328 -4.70 -8.74 -1.45
CA GLY A 328 -3.67 -7.76 -1.10
C GLY A 328 -3.95 -6.40 -1.72
N PHE A 329 -4.38 -6.35 -2.98
CA PHE A 329 -4.72 -5.09 -3.63
C PHE A 329 -5.95 -4.44 -3.01
N GLU A 330 -6.98 -5.21 -2.68
CA GLU A 330 -8.16 -4.69 -1.97
C GLU A 330 -7.80 -4.06 -0.62
N ALA A 331 -7.06 -4.80 0.22
CA ALA A 331 -6.64 -4.31 1.53
C ALA A 331 -5.78 -3.03 1.41
N ALA A 332 -4.79 -3.04 0.52
CA ALA A 332 -3.91 -1.92 0.29
C ALA A 332 -4.64 -0.69 -0.29
N LEU A 333 -5.57 -0.87 -1.23
CA LEU A 333 -6.40 0.20 -1.77
C LEU A 333 -7.29 0.83 -0.69
N SER A 334 -7.87 0.01 0.18
CA SER A 334 -8.67 0.50 1.32
C SER A 334 -7.82 1.36 2.26
N MET A 335 -6.61 0.89 2.62
CA MET A 335 -5.67 1.66 3.44
C MET A 335 -5.26 2.96 2.76
N HIS A 336 -4.86 2.90 1.49
CA HIS A 336 -4.46 4.08 0.70
C HIS A 336 -5.56 5.14 0.68
N ARG A 337 -6.82 4.76 0.43
CA ARG A 337 -7.97 5.67 0.44
C ARG A 337 -8.20 6.30 1.81
N SER A 338 -8.07 5.54 2.88
CA SER A 338 -8.21 6.05 4.24
C SER A 338 -7.10 7.06 4.58
N ILE A 339 -5.84 6.74 4.23
CA ILE A 339 -4.70 7.64 4.39
C ILE A 339 -4.93 8.94 3.61
N ALA A 340 -5.31 8.85 2.33
CA ALA A 340 -5.58 10.01 1.49
C ALA A 340 -6.73 10.88 2.04
N LYS A 341 -7.79 10.26 2.55
CA LYS A 341 -8.92 10.96 3.18
C LYS A 341 -8.49 11.76 4.42
N VAL A 342 -7.69 11.14 5.30
CA VAL A 342 -7.17 11.81 6.50
C VAL A 342 -6.24 12.94 6.11
N ALA A 343 -5.28 12.72 5.18
CA ALA A 343 -4.36 13.75 4.70
C ALA A 343 -5.09 14.95 4.07
N ALA A 344 -6.15 14.70 3.27
CA ALA A 344 -6.96 15.76 2.69
C ALA A 344 -7.73 16.57 3.73
N ALA A 345 -8.15 15.95 4.83
CA ALA A 345 -8.77 16.67 5.97
C ALA A 345 -7.71 17.47 6.75
N ALA A 346 -6.54 16.88 6.99
CA ALA A 346 -5.42 17.53 7.66
C ALA A 346 -4.91 18.77 6.94
N ALA A 347 -4.88 18.76 5.60
CA ALA A 347 -4.49 19.90 4.77
C ALA A 347 -5.37 21.16 4.96
N LYS A 348 -6.56 21.01 5.55
CA LYS A 348 -7.52 22.10 5.81
C LYS A 348 -7.43 22.64 7.24
N LEU A 349 -6.54 22.10 8.06
CA LEU A 349 -6.39 22.55 9.45
C LEU A 349 -5.78 23.96 9.50
N PRO A 350 -6.24 24.84 10.41
CA PRO A 350 -5.74 26.21 10.53
C PRO A 350 -4.29 26.27 11.05
N ARG A 351 -3.84 25.24 11.75
CA ARG A 351 -2.46 25.07 12.25
C ARG A 351 -2.13 23.58 12.41
N LYS A 352 -0.86 23.29 12.58
CA LYS A 352 -0.34 21.94 12.88
C LYS A 352 -0.03 21.84 14.38
N PRO A 353 -0.85 21.16 15.19
CA PRO A 353 -0.57 20.96 16.61
C PRO A 353 0.70 20.15 16.83
N SER A 354 1.48 20.51 17.85
CA SER A 354 2.61 19.71 18.32
C SER A 354 2.15 18.54 19.15
N VAL A 355 2.75 17.38 18.91
CA VAL A 355 2.34 16.08 19.48
C VAL A 355 3.52 15.41 20.16
N TYR A 356 3.36 14.99 21.40
CA TYR A 356 4.25 14.06 22.08
C TYR A 356 3.59 12.68 22.13
N VAL A 357 4.30 11.65 21.67
CA VAL A 357 3.86 10.25 21.75
C VAL A 357 4.69 9.55 22.83
N GLU A 358 4.09 9.24 23.97
CA GLU A 358 4.73 8.47 25.04
C GLU A 358 4.52 6.99 24.83
N ILE A 359 5.59 6.27 24.43
CA ILE A 359 5.56 4.80 24.23
C ILE A 359 6.04 4.03 25.46
N TRP A 360 6.82 4.68 26.34
CA TRP A 360 7.28 4.15 27.61
C TRP A 360 7.56 5.30 28.58
N ASN A 361 7.33 5.07 29.88
CA ASN A 361 7.36 6.14 30.89
C ASN A 361 8.66 6.20 31.73
N SER A 362 9.46 5.14 31.75
CA SER A 362 10.71 5.12 32.55
C SER A 362 11.77 4.19 31.95
N PRO A 363 12.77 4.73 31.21
CA PRO A 363 12.92 6.13 30.80
C PRO A 363 11.81 6.57 29.86
N LEU A 364 11.58 7.89 29.74
CA LEU A 364 10.60 8.39 28.75
C LEU A 364 11.07 8.05 27.34
N MET A 365 10.30 7.25 26.62
CA MET A 365 10.58 6.91 25.24
C MET A 365 9.48 7.44 24.32
N SER A 366 9.88 7.83 23.12
CA SER A 366 8.98 8.33 22.09
C SER A 366 9.29 7.69 20.74
N ALA A 367 8.39 7.89 19.78
CA ALA A 367 8.65 7.64 18.37
C ALA A 367 9.16 8.93 17.71
N GLY A 368 10.14 8.82 16.84
CA GLY A 368 10.73 9.92 16.11
C GLY A 368 10.77 9.65 14.62
N LYS A 369 11.57 10.46 13.93
CA LYS A 369 11.69 10.44 12.46
C LYS A 369 12.10 9.07 11.92
N GLY A 370 11.42 8.64 10.87
CA GLY A 370 11.68 7.35 10.21
C GLY A 370 10.90 6.19 10.81
N THR A 371 9.90 6.48 11.65
CA THR A 371 8.93 5.47 12.14
C THR A 371 7.56 5.73 11.53
N PHE A 372 6.81 4.66 11.30
CA PHE A 372 5.40 4.79 10.87
C PHE A 372 4.52 5.46 11.93
N VAL A 373 4.93 5.48 13.22
CA VAL A 373 4.24 6.22 14.28
C VAL A 373 4.36 7.73 14.04
N SER A 374 5.54 8.22 13.65
CA SER A 374 5.72 9.62 13.26
C SER A 374 4.94 9.96 11.99
N ASP A 375 4.87 9.03 11.03
CA ASP A 375 4.04 9.20 9.82
C ASP A 375 2.55 9.35 10.18
N LEU A 376 2.04 8.56 11.14
CA LEU A 376 0.64 8.68 11.61
C LEU A 376 0.35 10.10 12.10
N VAL A 377 1.23 10.67 12.91
CA VAL A 377 1.10 12.06 13.40
C VAL A 377 1.14 13.05 12.26
N SER A 378 2.10 12.91 11.35
CA SER A 378 2.30 13.80 10.20
C SER A 378 1.10 13.78 9.24
N VAL A 379 0.62 12.60 8.85
CA VAL A 379 -0.54 12.42 7.97
C VAL A 379 -1.82 12.96 8.61
N ALA A 380 -1.95 12.82 9.94
CA ALA A 380 -3.04 13.41 10.71
C ALA A 380 -2.99 14.94 10.80
N GLY A 381 -1.89 15.58 10.36
CA GLY A 381 -1.71 17.03 10.36
C GLY A 381 -1.05 17.59 11.62
N GLY A 382 -0.48 16.73 12.46
CA GLY A 382 0.33 17.13 13.63
C GLY A 382 1.82 17.29 13.30
N THR A 383 2.58 17.80 14.26
CA THR A 383 4.05 17.84 14.26
C THR A 383 4.55 17.03 15.43
N ASN A 384 5.24 15.93 15.16
CA ASN A 384 5.78 15.08 16.22
C ASN A 384 7.06 15.69 16.82
N ILE A 385 7.07 15.99 18.12
CA ILE A 385 8.25 16.57 18.79
C ILE A 385 9.43 15.59 18.83
N GLY A 386 9.17 14.27 18.82
CA GLY A 386 10.20 13.24 18.78
C GLY A 386 11.08 13.29 17.52
N ASP A 387 10.59 13.89 16.43
CA ASP A 387 11.33 13.98 15.16
C ASP A 387 12.57 14.87 15.24
N GLU A 388 12.60 15.81 16.18
CA GLU A 388 13.75 16.72 16.37
C GLU A 388 15.01 16.03 16.87
N THR A 389 14.86 14.85 17.47
CA THR A 389 16.00 14.05 17.95
C THR A 389 16.76 13.35 16.81
N ASN A 390 16.23 13.29 15.61
CA ASN A 390 16.74 12.52 14.47
C ASN A 390 16.99 11.03 14.78
N THR A 391 16.30 10.48 15.79
CA THR A 391 16.37 9.07 16.22
C THR A 391 15.00 8.44 16.07
N ALA A 392 14.92 7.21 15.56
CA ALA A 392 13.64 6.51 15.36
C ALA A 392 12.90 6.26 16.69
N TRP A 393 13.62 5.87 17.73
CA TRP A 393 13.06 5.55 19.04
C TRP A 393 13.86 6.29 20.13
N PRO A 394 13.65 7.63 20.29
CA PRO A 394 14.42 8.41 21.25
C PRO A 394 13.99 8.16 22.69
N THR A 395 14.98 8.17 23.58
CA THR A 395 14.76 8.44 24.99
C THR A 395 14.81 9.95 25.21
N LEU A 396 13.77 10.48 25.85
CA LEU A 396 13.62 11.93 26.10
C LEU A 396 13.78 12.22 27.58
N SER A 397 14.08 13.47 27.93
CA SER A 397 13.96 13.95 29.30
C SER A 397 12.63 14.70 29.51
N GLU A 398 12.20 14.85 30.75
CA GLU A 398 11.01 15.64 31.07
C GLU A 398 11.18 17.09 30.64
N GLU A 399 12.39 17.66 30.79
CA GLU A 399 12.72 19.03 30.37
C GLU A 399 12.56 19.19 28.85
N PHE A 400 12.87 18.16 28.05
CA PHE A 400 12.66 18.19 26.61
C PHE A 400 11.15 18.34 26.32
N VAL A 401 10.32 17.52 26.95
CA VAL A 401 8.85 17.57 26.75
C VAL A 401 8.27 18.90 27.22
N ILE A 402 8.71 19.37 28.39
CA ILE A 402 8.28 20.67 28.97
C ILE A 402 8.69 21.83 28.09
N GLY A 403 9.94 21.82 27.57
CA GLY A 403 10.47 22.86 26.71
C GLY A 403 9.75 22.96 25.36
N HIS A 404 9.33 21.83 24.79
CA HIS A 404 8.53 21.78 23.56
C HIS A 404 7.06 22.14 23.79
N ASN A 405 6.58 22.01 25.03
CA ASN A 405 5.24 22.37 25.46
C ASN A 405 4.14 21.89 24.49
N PRO A 406 4.02 20.56 24.26
CA PRO A 406 3.18 20.01 23.21
C PRO A 406 1.69 20.36 23.40
N ASP A 407 0.99 20.53 22.26
CA ASP A 407 -0.46 20.73 22.23
C ASP A 407 -1.22 19.46 22.64
N ILE A 408 -0.64 18.30 22.33
CA ILE A 408 -1.24 16.97 22.56
C ILE A 408 -0.19 16.04 23.17
N ILE A 409 -0.61 15.21 24.12
CA ILE A 409 0.15 14.06 24.57
C ILE A 409 -0.68 12.79 24.29
N MET A 410 -0.11 11.83 23.57
CA MET A 410 -0.69 10.51 23.34
C MET A 410 0.07 9.48 24.16
N VAL A 411 -0.63 8.78 25.06
CA VAL A 411 -0.07 7.79 25.97
C VAL A 411 -0.34 6.40 25.43
N ALA A 412 0.69 5.75 24.93
CA ALA A 412 0.64 4.40 24.38
C ALA A 412 1.39 3.38 25.25
N SER A 413 1.96 3.83 26.37
CA SER A 413 2.72 3.02 27.32
C SER A 413 1.90 2.00 28.11
N GLY A 414 0.56 2.09 28.03
CA GLY A 414 -0.35 1.29 28.85
C GLY A 414 -0.51 1.77 30.29
N MET A 415 0.22 2.83 30.70
CA MET A 415 0.12 3.42 32.05
C MET A 415 -1.11 4.32 32.22
N GLY A 416 -1.66 4.78 31.11
CA GLY A 416 -2.84 5.64 31.09
C GLY A 416 -2.53 7.14 31.17
N ALA A 417 -3.44 7.97 30.64
CA ALA A 417 -3.34 9.43 30.63
C ALA A 417 -3.25 10.00 32.07
N GLY A 418 -3.82 9.31 33.05
CA GLY A 418 -3.75 9.66 34.48
C GLY A 418 -2.32 9.69 35.05
N ASP A 419 -1.43 8.82 34.55
CA ASP A 419 -0.02 8.81 34.96
C ASP A 419 0.65 10.13 34.52
N VAL A 420 0.44 10.54 33.24
CA VAL A 420 1.01 11.76 32.70
C VAL A 420 0.44 13.02 33.37
N THR A 421 -0.88 13.09 33.54
CA THR A 421 -1.54 14.25 34.18
C THR A 421 -1.23 14.35 35.68
N GLY A 422 -0.84 13.26 36.33
CA GLY A 422 -0.39 13.21 37.72
C GLY A 422 1.05 13.66 37.95
N ARG A 423 1.87 13.81 36.90
CA ARG A 423 3.26 14.29 37.00
C ARG A 423 3.29 15.77 37.30
N THR A 424 3.79 16.15 38.49
CA THR A 424 3.89 17.58 38.90
C THR A 424 4.74 18.39 37.95
N SER A 425 5.79 17.81 37.34
CA SER A 425 6.63 18.43 36.31
C SER A 425 5.86 18.81 35.05
N PHE A 426 4.81 18.07 34.68
CA PHE A 426 4.00 18.32 33.48
C PHE A 426 2.80 19.25 33.73
N ALA A 427 2.59 19.70 34.95
CA ALA A 427 1.43 20.56 35.30
C ALA A 427 1.39 21.88 34.47
N THR A 428 2.54 22.36 33.97
CA THR A 428 2.63 23.56 33.14
C THR A 428 2.48 23.29 31.65
N VAL A 429 2.56 22.03 31.20
CA VAL A 429 2.47 21.65 29.79
C VAL A 429 1.08 21.96 29.23
N LYS A 430 1.02 22.54 28.04
CA LYS A 430 -0.22 22.98 27.41
C LYS A 430 -1.23 21.83 27.24
N ALA A 431 -0.78 20.65 26.84
CA ALA A 431 -1.63 19.48 26.68
C ALA A 431 -2.33 19.10 28.00
N VAL A 432 -1.62 19.16 29.13
CA VAL A 432 -2.18 18.87 30.45
C VAL A 432 -3.20 19.93 30.86
N LYS A 433 -2.84 21.24 30.73
CA LYS A 433 -3.72 22.36 31.05
C LYS A 433 -5.03 22.36 30.26
N LEU A 434 -4.98 21.93 29.00
CA LEU A 434 -6.11 21.95 28.09
C LEU A 434 -6.86 20.60 28.02
N ASN A 435 -6.51 19.65 28.89
CA ASN A 435 -7.05 18.29 28.87
C ASN A 435 -6.92 17.59 27.49
N GLN A 436 -5.74 17.76 26.85
CA GLN A 436 -5.38 17.17 25.54
C GLN A 436 -4.41 15.99 25.74
N VAL A 437 -4.55 15.26 26.81
CA VAL A 437 -3.82 14.01 27.10
C VAL A 437 -4.74 12.83 26.81
N TYR A 438 -4.35 11.95 25.92
CA TYR A 438 -5.20 10.87 25.43
C TYR A 438 -4.52 9.51 25.54
N ASP A 439 -5.24 8.53 26.05
CA ASP A 439 -4.84 7.14 25.91
C ASP A 439 -5.02 6.70 24.47
N ILE A 440 -4.03 6.01 23.95
CA ILE A 440 -4.12 5.33 22.68
C ILE A 440 -3.71 3.87 22.86
N PHE A 441 -4.54 2.96 22.34
CA PHE A 441 -4.21 1.55 22.41
C PHE A 441 -2.99 1.25 21.54
N GLY A 442 -1.90 0.79 22.16
CA GLY A 442 -0.60 0.62 21.50
C GLY A 442 -0.66 -0.22 20.24
N ASP A 443 -1.50 -1.25 20.20
CA ASP A 443 -1.66 -2.11 19.03
C ASP A 443 -2.15 -1.39 17.78
N TYR A 444 -2.84 -0.26 17.93
CA TYR A 444 -3.30 0.56 16.80
C TYR A 444 -2.19 1.39 16.17
N ILE A 445 -1.07 1.58 16.88
CA ILE A 445 0.03 2.42 16.40
C ILE A 445 1.38 1.72 16.36
N PHE A 446 1.50 0.49 16.92
CA PHE A 446 2.77 -0.27 16.93
C PHE A 446 2.73 -1.54 16.08
N ARG A 447 1.55 -1.98 15.63
CA ARG A 447 1.42 -3.15 14.77
C ARG A 447 1.26 -2.73 13.31
N PRO A 448 2.26 -2.95 12.45
CA PRO A 448 2.17 -2.65 11.01
C PRO A 448 1.24 -3.65 10.31
N SER A 449 -0.05 -3.38 10.39
CA SER A 449 -1.14 -4.16 9.80
C SER A 449 -2.23 -3.21 9.29
N PRO A 450 -3.25 -3.65 8.54
CA PRO A 450 -4.36 -2.79 8.12
C PRO A 450 -5.09 -2.11 9.28
N ARG A 451 -4.99 -2.64 10.51
CA ARG A 451 -5.58 -2.06 11.72
C ARG A 451 -4.95 -0.72 12.12
N ILE A 452 -3.75 -0.40 11.62
CA ILE A 452 -3.08 0.88 11.85
C ILE A 452 -3.91 2.09 11.37
N ILE A 453 -4.83 1.88 10.43
CA ILE A 453 -5.77 2.91 9.97
C ILE A 453 -6.67 3.40 11.10
N GLN A 454 -7.05 2.53 12.05
CA GLN A 454 -7.82 2.92 13.22
C GLN A 454 -7.00 3.89 14.11
N GLY A 455 -5.70 3.61 14.28
CA GLY A 455 -4.78 4.52 14.96
C GLY A 455 -4.67 5.88 14.26
N LEU A 456 -4.54 5.87 12.93
CA LEU A 456 -4.50 7.10 12.13
C LEU A 456 -5.76 7.95 12.30
N GLU A 457 -6.95 7.33 12.26
CA GLU A 457 -8.23 8.04 12.42
C GLU A 457 -8.41 8.62 13.82
N LEU A 458 -7.98 7.89 14.87
CA LEU A 458 -7.98 8.38 16.25
C LEU A 458 -7.06 9.59 16.41
N ILE A 459 -5.82 9.49 15.94
CA ILE A 459 -4.83 10.58 15.99
C ILE A 459 -5.37 11.80 15.24
N ALA A 460 -5.95 11.60 14.05
CA ALA A 460 -6.54 12.68 13.27
C ALA A 460 -7.66 13.40 14.05
N GLY A 461 -8.47 12.66 14.79
CA GLY A 461 -9.51 13.23 15.67
C GLY A 461 -8.93 14.12 16.78
N TYR A 462 -7.84 13.70 17.42
CA TYR A 462 -7.15 14.47 18.46
C TYR A 462 -6.49 15.72 17.89
N VAL A 463 -5.78 15.58 16.76
CA VAL A 463 -5.12 16.69 16.06
C VAL A 463 -6.14 17.74 15.59
N GLN A 464 -7.26 17.32 14.99
CA GLN A 464 -8.32 18.24 14.57
C GLN A 464 -8.93 19.01 15.74
N ARG A 465 -9.10 18.38 16.90
CA ARG A 465 -9.59 19.02 18.12
C ARG A 465 -8.61 20.09 18.60
N ALA A 466 -7.33 19.74 18.73
CA ALA A 466 -6.30 20.66 19.20
C ALA A 466 -6.01 21.81 18.21
N ALA A 467 -6.20 21.59 16.91
CA ALA A 467 -6.02 22.62 15.90
C ALA A 467 -7.02 23.80 16.00
N ARG A 468 -8.15 23.60 16.70
CA ARG A 468 -9.19 24.63 16.92
C ARG A 468 -8.94 25.52 18.11
N HIS A 469 -7.98 25.14 18.96
CA HIS A 469 -7.51 25.88 20.15
C HIS A 469 -6.12 26.47 19.92
#